data_f11b9f102b3ded846095475efaad973a
#
_entry.id   f11b9f102b3ded846095475efaad973a
#
_cell.length_a   1.000
_cell.length_b   1.000
_cell.length_c   1.000
_cell.angle_alpha   90.00
_cell.angle_beta   90.00
_cell.angle_gamma   90.00
#
_symmetry.space_group_name_H-M   'P 1'
#
loop_
_entity.id
_entity.type
_entity.pdbx_description
1 polymer ?
#
loop_
_entity_poly.entity_id
_entity_poly.type
_entity_poly.pdbx_seq_one_letter_code
_entity_poly.pdbx_strand_id
1 'polypeptide(L)'
;MSSTIRFISLVLASLCAIALASPASAQLLQRKDLSASMALTIAETTIATCKANGYAVSATVVGRNGEIIVQVRGDNTGPHTMENSMRKAYTARTFRIPSGDLATRLKNDPTLGLIHLSNVIANQGALPIKIGDETIGAAGASGAPGGEKDEVCVKAGIDKVADQLK
;
A
#
# COMPACT_ATOMS: atom_id res chain seq x y z
N MET A 1 49.45 -8.83 -52.69
CA MET A 1 49.53 -8.54 -51.22
C MET A 1 48.40 -7.66 -50.68
N SER A 2 47.53 -7.09 -51.50
CA SER A 2 46.49 -6.10 -51.01
C SER A 2 45.15 -6.72 -50.61
N SER A 3 44.76 -7.88 -51.14
CA SER A 3 43.43 -8.48 -50.96
C SER A 3 43.29 -9.26 -49.61
N THR A 4 44.34 -9.94 -49.17
CA THR A 4 44.34 -10.75 -47.94
C THR A 4 44.31 -9.87 -46.69
N ILE A 5 44.91 -8.68 -46.68
CA ILE A 5 44.91 -7.75 -45.54
C ILE A 5 43.52 -7.16 -45.32
N ARG A 6 42.73 -6.90 -46.38
CA ARG A 6 41.35 -6.41 -46.24
C ARG A 6 40.39 -7.43 -45.64
N PHE A 7 40.56 -8.70 -45.95
CA PHE A 7 39.70 -9.77 -45.38
C PHE A 7 39.98 -10.00 -43.87
N ILE A 8 41.22 -9.92 -43.43
CA ILE A 8 41.60 -10.07 -42.03
C ILE A 8 41.07 -8.89 -41.18
N SER A 9 41.10 -7.63 -41.70
CA SER A 9 40.56 -6.48 -41.00
C SER A 9 39.03 -6.53 -40.85
N LEU A 10 38.29 -7.06 -41.81
CA LEU A 10 36.84 -7.22 -41.72
C LEU A 10 36.41 -8.30 -40.73
N VAL A 11 37.16 -9.37 -40.63
CA VAL A 11 36.86 -10.45 -39.67
C VAL A 11 37.16 -10.04 -38.25
N LEU A 12 38.24 -9.30 -37.97
CA LEU A 12 38.54 -8.76 -36.65
C LEU A 12 37.54 -7.69 -36.20
N ALA A 13 37.03 -6.85 -37.11
CA ALA A 13 35.98 -5.86 -36.77
C ALA A 13 34.64 -6.52 -36.42
N SER A 14 34.31 -7.66 -37.05
CA SER A 14 33.08 -8.42 -36.77
C SER A 14 33.12 -9.18 -35.44
N LEU A 15 34.30 -9.66 -35.00
CA LEU A 15 34.45 -10.31 -33.69
C LEU A 15 34.40 -9.32 -32.52
N CYS A 16 34.81 -8.07 -32.72
CA CYS A 16 34.80 -7.06 -31.66
C CYS A 16 33.39 -6.53 -31.34
N ALA A 17 32.43 -6.64 -32.27
CA ALA A 17 31.06 -6.17 -32.07
C ALA A 17 30.20 -7.14 -31.23
N ILE A 18 30.60 -8.40 -31.08
CA ILE A 18 29.82 -9.41 -30.31
C ILE A 18 30.14 -9.34 -28.80
N ALA A 19 31.28 -8.74 -28.42
CA ALA A 19 31.73 -8.70 -27.02
C ALA A 19 31.04 -7.66 -26.12
N LEU A 20 30.15 -6.80 -26.66
CA LEU A 20 29.51 -5.70 -25.92
C LEU A 20 28.02 -5.94 -25.60
N ALA A 21 27.45 -7.09 -25.96
CA ALA A 21 26.12 -7.46 -25.50
C ALA A 21 26.19 -8.00 -24.08
N SER A 22 26.26 -7.12 -23.09
CA SER A 22 26.02 -7.50 -21.69
C SER A 22 24.63 -8.14 -21.63
N PRO A 23 24.46 -9.37 -21.11
CA PRO A 23 23.14 -9.96 -20.94
C PRO A 23 22.33 -9.01 -20.05
N ALA A 24 21.18 -8.59 -20.52
CA ALA A 24 20.22 -7.87 -19.69
C ALA A 24 19.80 -8.82 -18.56
N SER A 25 20.43 -8.68 -17.39
CA SER A 25 20.10 -9.46 -16.21
C SER A 25 18.77 -8.96 -15.68
N ALA A 26 17.70 -9.71 -15.87
CA ALA A 26 16.45 -9.50 -15.18
C ALA A 26 16.69 -9.70 -13.67
N GLN A 27 16.53 -8.65 -12.90
CA GLN A 27 16.80 -8.66 -11.46
C GLN A 27 15.50 -8.81 -10.68
N LEU A 28 15.45 -9.77 -9.76
CA LEU A 28 14.36 -9.91 -8.79
C LEU A 28 14.39 -8.73 -7.83
N LEU A 29 13.21 -8.13 -7.59
CA LEU A 29 13.07 -7.07 -6.61
C LEU A 29 13.08 -7.65 -5.19
N GLN A 30 13.96 -7.17 -4.34
CA GLN A 30 13.94 -7.45 -2.91
C GLN A 30 13.12 -6.36 -2.23
N ARG A 31 12.06 -6.76 -1.49
CA ARG A 31 11.13 -5.82 -0.83
C ARG A 31 10.86 -6.25 0.59
N LYS A 32 10.79 -5.28 1.51
CA LYS A 32 10.14 -5.48 2.82
C LYS A 32 8.64 -5.49 2.62
N ASP A 33 7.93 -6.39 3.27
CA ASP A 33 6.48 -6.51 3.16
C ASP A 33 5.84 -6.87 4.50
N LEU A 34 4.52 -6.63 4.61
CA LEU A 34 3.77 -6.98 5.81
C LEU A 34 3.53 -8.48 5.87
N SER A 35 3.87 -9.11 6.99
CA SER A 35 3.44 -10.48 7.25
C SER A 35 1.96 -10.54 7.64
N ALA A 36 1.31 -11.68 7.38
CA ALA A 36 -0.09 -11.89 7.79
C ALA A 36 -0.27 -11.76 9.31
N SER A 37 0.70 -12.20 10.13
CA SER A 37 0.66 -12.07 11.59
C SER A 37 0.73 -10.61 12.04
N MET A 38 1.58 -9.78 11.41
CA MET A 38 1.63 -8.36 11.70
C MET A 38 0.33 -7.66 11.30
N ALA A 39 -0.21 -7.96 10.12
CA ALA A 39 -1.47 -7.43 9.64
C ALA A 39 -2.64 -7.81 10.57
N LEU A 40 -2.67 -9.04 11.08
CA LEU A 40 -3.68 -9.50 12.04
C LEU A 40 -3.56 -8.73 13.36
N THR A 41 -2.35 -8.56 13.89
CA THR A 41 -2.12 -7.75 15.11
C THR A 41 -2.63 -6.32 14.96
N ILE A 42 -2.39 -5.69 13.81
CA ILE A 42 -2.91 -4.35 13.50
C ILE A 42 -4.44 -4.35 13.51
N ALA A 43 -5.07 -5.29 12.80
CA ALA A 43 -6.53 -5.34 12.67
C ALA A 43 -7.22 -5.60 14.02
N GLU A 44 -6.73 -6.57 14.80
CA GLU A 44 -7.27 -6.91 16.11
C GLU A 44 -7.10 -5.75 17.11
N THR A 45 -5.92 -5.13 17.15
CA THR A 45 -5.68 -3.98 18.02
C THR A 45 -6.58 -2.80 17.64
N THR A 46 -6.77 -2.54 16.34
CA THR A 46 -7.71 -1.52 15.84
C THR A 46 -9.13 -1.76 16.36
N ILE A 47 -9.64 -2.99 16.22
CA ILE A 47 -10.99 -3.35 16.69
C ILE A 47 -11.09 -3.24 18.21
N ALA A 48 -10.09 -3.78 18.95
CA ALA A 48 -10.07 -3.72 20.40
C ALA A 48 -10.04 -2.28 20.94
N THR A 49 -9.25 -1.41 20.31
CA THR A 49 -9.18 0.01 20.69
C THR A 49 -10.51 0.72 20.45
N CYS A 50 -11.13 0.52 19.28
CA CYS A 50 -12.45 1.08 19.02
C CYS A 50 -13.51 0.56 19.97
N LYS A 51 -13.49 -0.74 20.28
CA LYS A 51 -14.42 -1.35 21.25
C LYS A 51 -14.25 -0.76 22.65
N ALA A 52 -13.02 -0.51 23.10
CA ALA A 52 -12.75 0.16 24.38
C ALA A 52 -13.30 1.59 24.41
N ASN A 53 -13.38 2.25 23.26
CA ASN A 53 -13.97 3.58 23.10
C ASN A 53 -15.50 3.55 22.87
N GLY A 54 -16.14 2.37 22.94
CA GLY A 54 -17.58 2.19 22.76
C GLY A 54 -18.04 2.11 21.30
N TYR A 55 -17.13 1.85 20.34
CA TYR A 55 -17.45 1.77 18.92
C TYR A 55 -17.30 0.34 18.39
N ALA A 56 -18.23 -0.07 17.53
CA ALA A 56 -18.17 -1.33 16.79
C ALA A 56 -17.65 -1.05 15.37
N VAL A 57 -16.46 -1.57 15.03
CA VAL A 57 -15.81 -1.33 13.74
C VAL A 57 -15.35 -2.62 13.08
N SER A 58 -15.30 -2.63 11.76
CA SER A 58 -14.52 -3.59 10.98
C SER A 58 -13.18 -2.97 10.59
N ALA A 59 -12.13 -3.79 10.48
CA ALA A 59 -10.79 -3.36 10.15
C ALA A 59 -10.25 -4.13 8.93
N THR A 60 -9.51 -3.44 8.07
CA THR A 60 -8.83 -4.03 6.90
C THR A 60 -7.39 -3.57 6.85
N VAL A 61 -6.47 -4.50 6.61
CA VAL A 61 -5.06 -4.22 6.31
C VAL A 61 -4.79 -4.67 4.89
N VAL A 62 -4.29 -3.74 4.08
CA VAL A 62 -3.88 -4.01 2.70
C VAL A 62 -2.37 -3.95 2.56
N GLY A 63 -1.84 -4.77 1.67
CA GLY A 63 -0.43 -4.85 1.35
C GLY A 63 0.01 -3.80 0.34
N ARG A 64 1.20 -4.01 -0.17
CA ARG A 64 1.93 -3.08 -1.04
C ARG A 64 1.22 -2.77 -2.36
N ASN A 65 0.50 -3.74 -2.92
CA ASN A 65 -0.23 -3.56 -4.18
C ASN A 65 -1.73 -3.28 -3.98
N GLY A 66 -2.15 -3.01 -2.73
CA GLY A 66 -3.54 -2.78 -2.37
C GLY A 66 -4.37 -4.04 -2.16
N GLU A 67 -3.74 -5.21 -2.22
CA GLU A 67 -4.37 -6.50 -1.91
C GLU A 67 -4.72 -6.60 -0.42
N ILE A 68 -5.84 -7.24 -0.11
CA ILE A 68 -6.22 -7.50 1.28
C ILE A 68 -5.31 -8.59 1.85
N ILE A 69 -4.54 -8.26 2.90
CA ILE A 69 -3.80 -9.25 3.68
C ILE A 69 -4.71 -9.82 4.77
N VAL A 70 -5.38 -8.94 5.51
CA VAL A 70 -6.32 -9.30 6.58
C VAL A 70 -7.52 -8.37 6.55
N GLN A 71 -8.69 -8.94 6.69
CA GLN A 71 -9.92 -8.18 6.90
C GLN A 71 -10.76 -8.86 7.99
N VAL A 72 -11.11 -8.12 9.03
CA VAL A 72 -11.85 -8.62 10.19
C VAL A 72 -13.12 -7.81 10.39
N ARG A 73 -14.25 -8.52 10.45
CA ARG A 73 -15.52 -7.93 10.83
C ARG A 73 -15.63 -7.92 12.36
N GLY A 74 -15.76 -6.73 12.95
CA GLY A 74 -16.06 -6.61 14.38
C GLY A 74 -17.51 -6.98 14.69
N ASP A 75 -17.76 -7.37 15.94
CA ASP A 75 -19.12 -7.69 16.43
C ASP A 75 -20.04 -6.45 16.31
N ASN A 76 -21.30 -6.68 15.95
CA ASN A 76 -22.36 -5.66 15.88
C ASN A 76 -22.08 -4.50 14.88
N THR A 77 -21.23 -4.71 13.89
CA THR A 77 -20.95 -3.71 12.85
C THR A 77 -21.99 -3.71 11.75
N GLY A 78 -22.25 -2.54 11.15
CA GLY A 78 -23.13 -2.42 10.00
C GLY A 78 -22.63 -3.18 8.75
N PRO A 79 -23.49 -3.59 7.81
CA PRO A 79 -23.09 -4.36 6.62
C PRO A 79 -22.02 -3.68 5.77
N HIS A 80 -22.06 -2.35 5.66
CA HIS A 80 -21.14 -1.54 4.84
C HIS A 80 -19.70 -1.45 5.37
N THR A 81 -19.49 -1.79 6.65
CA THR A 81 -18.20 -1.50 7.33
C THR A 81 -17.03 -2.29 6.75
N MET A 82 -17.28 -3.51 6.25
CA MET A 82 -16.25 -4.32 5.59
C MET A 82 -15.75 -3.65 4.32
N GLU A 83 -16.67 -3.31 3.40
CA GLU A 83 -16.32 -2.61 2.17
C GLU A 83 -15.67 -1.26 2.45
N ASN A 84 -16.26 -0.48 3.35
CA ASN A 84 -15.78 0.87 3.63
C ASN A 84 -14.37 0.87 4.28
N SER A 85 -14.09 -0.05 5.22
CA SER A 85 -12.75 -0.19 5.81
C SER A 85 -11.70 -0.56 4.76
N MET A 86 -12.05 -1.46 3.83
CA MET A 86 -11.18 -1.85 2.70
C MET A 86 -10.91 -0.67 1.78
N ARG A 87 -11.93 0.04 1.34
CA ARG A 87 -11.79 1.19 0.43
C ARG A 87 -10.98 2.33 1.05
N LYS A 88 -11.16 2.60 2.35
CA LYS A 88 -10.34 3.55 3.09
C LYS A 88 -8.87 3.12 3.12
N ALA A 89 -8.58 1.84 3.48
CA ALA A 89 -7.23 1.30 3.48
C ALA A 89 -6.59 1.35 2.09
N TYR A 90 -7.32 0.93 1.05
CA TYR A 90 -6.88 1.01 -0.34
C TYR A 90 -6.55 2.44 -0.77
N THR A 91 -7.38 3.41 -0.38
CA THR A 91 -7.15 4.84 -0.63
C THR A 91 -5.86 5.32 0.02
N ALA A 92 -5.66 5.03 1.32
CA ALA A 92 -4.47 5.44 2.04
C ALA A 92 -3.20 4.79 1.45
N ARG A 93 -3.28 3.53 0.99
CA ARG A 93 -2.17 2.85 0.31
C ARG A 93 -1.86 3.46 -1.05
N THR A 94 -2.89 3.73 -1.85
CA THR A 94 -2.77 4.26 -3.23
C THR A 94 -2.09 5.62 -3.24
N PHE A 95 -2.55 6.53 -2.40
CA PHE A 95 -2.05 7.91 -2.37
C PHE A 95 -0.92 8.13 -1.35
N ARG A 96 -0.60 7.14 -0.50
CA ARG A 96 0.47 7.17 0.53
C ARG A 96 0.28 8.27 1.58
N ILE A 97 -0.97 8.64 1.83
CA ILE A 97 -1.42 9.66 2.78
C ILE A 97 -2.58 9.11 3.63
N PRO A 98 -2.90 9.72 4.77
CA PRO A 98 -4.17 9.46 5.46
C PRO A 98 -5.35 9.59 4.49
N SER A 99 -6.34 8.71 4.59
CA SER A 99 -7.49 8.74 3.67
C SER A 99 -8.33 10.01 3.81
N GLY A 100 -8.32 10.66 4.98
CA GLY A 100 -8.94 11.96 5.22
C GLY A 100 -8.30 13.11 4.44
N ASP A 101 -7.00 13.02 4.15
CA ASP A 101 -6.30 14.03 3.36
C ASP A 101 -6.78 14.04 1.91
N LEU A 102 -7.14 12.87 1.35
CA LEU A 102 -7.77 12.81 0.04
C LEU A 102 -9.13 13.51 0.05
N ALA A 103 -9.94 13.30 1.09
CA ALA A 103 -11.24 13.99 1.22
C ALA A 103 -11.05 15.52 1.24
N THR A 104 -10.03 16.00 1.96
CA THR A 104 -9.66 17.41 2.00
C THR A 104 -9.21 17.94 0.64
N ARG A 105 -8.38 17.19 -0.09
CA ARG A 105 -7.96 17.56 -1.46
C ARG A 105 -9.13 17.70 -2.41
N LEU A 106 -10.05 16.73 -2.40
CA LEU A 106 -11.23 16.75 -3.28
C LEU A 106 -12.23 17.87 -2.91
N LYS A 107 -12.30 18.25 -1.63
CA LYS A 107 -13.08 19.41 -1.21
C LYS A 107 -12.50 20.71 -1.78
N ASN A 108 -11.18 20.82 -1.83
CA ASN A 108 -10.47 22.00 -2.33
C ASN A 108 -10.40 22.05 -3.87
N ASP A 109 -10.38 20.88 -4.53
CA ASP A 109 -10.40 20.75 -5.98
C ASP A 109 -11.36 19.62 -6.42
N PRO A 110 -12.65 19.93 -6.62
CA PRO A 110 -13.65 18.95 -7.07
C PRO A 110 -13.41 18.41 -8.50
N THR A 111 -12.50 19.01 -9.27
CA THR A 111 -12.19 18.55 -10.63
C THR A 111 -11.27 17.33 -10.66
N LEU A 112 -10.66 16.99 -9.52
CA LEU A 112 -9.86 15.78 -9.38
C LEU A 112 -10.75 14.54 -9.47
N GLY A 113 -10.67 13.81 -10.59
CA GLY A 113 -11.46 12.60 -10.85
C GLY A 113 -11.08 11.38 -10.01
N LEU A 114 -10.35 11.54 -8.89
CA LEU A 114 -9.78 10.44 -8.12
C LEU A 114 -10.82 9.52 -7.47
N ILE A 115 -12.01 10.04 -7.16
CA ILE A 115 -13.14 9.24 -6.62
C ILE A 115 -13.75 8.28 -7.64
N HIS A 116 -13.45 8.45 -8.93
CA HIS A 116 -13.91 7.54 -9.99
C HIS A 116 -13.00 6.32 -10.17
N LEU A 117 -11.84 6.29 -9.49
CA LEU A 117 -10.98 5.13 -9.46
C LEU A 117 -11.62 4.02 -8.62
N SER A 118 -11.58 2.79 -9.13
CA SER A 118 -12.09 1.62 -8.41
C SER A 118 -11.44 1.50 -7.03
N ASN A 119 -12.25 1.17 -6.02
CA ASN A 119 -11.85 1.00 -4.62
C ASN A 119 -11.38 2.28 -3.90
N VAL A 120 -11.31 3.43 -4.57
CA VAL A 120 -10.99 4.71 -3.93
C VAL A 120 -12.24 5.30 -3.28
N ILE A 121 -12.08 5.87 -2.09
CA ILE A 121 -13.13 6.59 -1.37
C ILE A 121 -12.56 7.82 -0.66
N ALA A 122 -13.25 8.94 -0.78
CA ALA A 122 -12.91 10.18 -0.06
C ALA A 122 -13.52 10.17 1.34
N ASN A 123 -13.00 9.32 2.21
CA ASN A 123 -13.52 9.16 3.57
C ASN A 123 -12.38 8.88 4.55
N GLN A 124 -12.34 9.63 5.67
CA GLN A 124 -11.34 9.49 6.72
C GLN A 124 -11.48 8.15 7.47
N GLY A 125 -10.36 7.64 8.01
CA GLY A 125 -10.34 6.46 8.88
C GLY A 125 -9.35 5.39 8.42
N ALA A 126 -8.34 5.76 7.61
CA ALA A 126 -7.23 4.87 7.26
C ALA A 126 -5.91 5.62 7.21
N LEU A 127 -4.84 4.91 7.57
CA LEU A 127 -3.47 5.41 7.61
C LEU A 127 -2.54 4.50 6.79
N PRO A 128 -1.54 5.07 6.08
CA PRO A 128 -0.49 4.29 5.46
C PRO A 128 0.43 3.65 6.51
N ILE A 129 0.90 2.44 6.23
CA ILE A 129 1.92 1.74 7.02
C ILE A 129 3.26 1.95 6.32
N LYS A 130 4.24 2.47 7.04
CA LYS A 130 5.53 2.89 6.47
C LYS A 130 6.72 2.27 7.18
N ILE A 131 7.81 2.08 6.42
CA ILE A 131 9.17 1.85 6.92
C ILE A 131 10.03 3.00 6.38
N GLY A 132 10.47 3.92 7.26
CA GLY A 132 11.03 5.19 6.82
C GLY A 132 10.03 5.94 5.93
N ASP A 133 10.46 6.33 4.73
CA ASP A 133 9.59 7.02 3.76
C ASP A 133 8.80 6.07 2.85
N GLU A 134 9.10 4.77 2.91
CA GLU A 134 8.46 3.78 2.04
C GLU A 134 7.12 3.30 2.61
N THR A 135 6.02 3.47 1.86
CA THR A 135 4.72 2.92 2.20
C THR A 135 4.64 1.47 1.74
N ILE A 136 4.52 0.55 2.69
CA ILE A 136 4.47 -0.90 2.46
C ILE A 136 3.07 -1.49 2.55
N GLY A 137 2.10 -0.71 3.00
CA GLY A 137 0.70 -1.12 3.14
C GLY A 137 -0.14 0.02 3.69
N ALA A 138 -1.34 -0.29 4.12
CA ALA A 138 -2.21 0.61 4.88
C ALA A 138 -3.20 -0.17 5.72
N ALA A 139 -3.71 0.46 6.78
CA ALA A 139 -4.81 -0.06 7.58
C ALA A 139 -5.97 0.92 7.58
N GLY A 140 -7.20 0.41 7.59
CA GLY A 140 -8.42 1.21 7.64
C GLY A 140 -9.48 0.59 8.54
N ALA A 141 -10.28 1.43 9.16
CA ALA A 141 -11.42 1.04 9.97
C ALA A 141 -12.71 1.75 9.52
N SER A 142 -13.84 1.13 9.84
CA SER A 142 -15.15 1.72 9.59
C SER A 142 -16.17 1.22 10.61
N GLY A 143 -16.97 2.14 11.14
CA GLY A 143 -18.05 1.85 12.06
C GLY A 143 -18.16 2.81 13.23
N ALA A 144 -17.12 3.57 13.56
CA ALA A 144 -17.22 4.66 14.54
C ALA A 144 -18.09 5.82 13.97
N PRO A 145 -18.65 6.67 14.84
CA PRO A 145 -19.56 7.76 14.41
C PRO A 145 -18.85 8.89 13.66
N GLY A 146 -17.55 8.78 13.38
CA GLY A 146 -16.76 9.72 12.59
C GLY A 146 -15.46 9.08 12.15
N GLY A 147 -14.98 9.44 10.95
CA GLY A 147 -13.76 8.85 10.38
C GLY A 147 -12.50 9.18 11.19
N GLU A 148 -12.46 10.29 11.90
CA GLU A 148 -11.42 10.66 12.84
C GLU A 148 -11.29 9.66 14.00
N LYS A 149 -12.41 9.10 14.45
CA LYS A 149 -12.46 8.08 15.50
C LYS A 149 -11.99 6.72 15.00
N ASP A 150 -12.38 6.36 13.78
CA ASP A 150 -11.82 5.20 13.09
C ASP A 150 -10.30 5.31 12.98
N GLU A 151 -9.79 6.48 12.61
CA GLU A 151 -8.35 6.73 12.39
C GLU A 151 -7.53 6.62 13.69
N VAL A 152 -8.06 7.09 14.83
CA VAL A 152 -7.44 6.91 16.15
C VAL A 152 -7.24 5.41 16.46
N CYS A 153 -8.25 4.59 16.17
CA CYS A 153 -8.15 3.15 16.40
C CYS A 153 -7.12 2.49 15.46
N VAL A 154 -7.11 2.89 14.18
CA VAL A 154 -6.12 2.42 13.19
C VAL A 154 -4.71 2.80 13.62
N LYS A 155 -4.52 4.04 14.10
CA LYS A 155 -3.22 4.48 14.61
C LYS A 155 -2.73 3.58 15.75
N ALA A 156 -3.57 3.27 16.70
CA ALA A 156 -3.21 2.37 17.81
C ALA A 156 -2.80 0.97 17.31
N GLY A 157 -3.47 0.46 16.27
CA GLY A 157 -3.11 -0.79 15.62
C GLY A 157 -1.72 -0.76 14.99
N ILE A 158 -1.40 0.30 14.24
CA ILE A 158 -0.08 0.47 13.61
C ILE A 158 1.00 0.69 14.68
N ASP A 159 0.74 1.51 15.69
CA ASP A 159 1.68 1.78 16.78
C ASP A 159 2.05 0.49 17.55
N LYS A 160 1.13 -0.49 17.64
CA LYS A 160 1.37 -1.79 18.30
C LYS A 160 2.52 -2.58 17.67
N VAL A 161 2.78 -2.38 16.40
CA VAL A 161 3.84 -3.08 15.65
C VAL A 161 4.99 -2.15 15.24
N ALA A 162 5.01 -0.91 15.73
CA ALA A 162 5.96 0.14 15.30
C ALA A 162 7.44 -0.29 15.43
N ASP A 163 7.77 -1.06 16.48
CA ASP A 163 9.15 -1.55 16.69
C ASP A 163 9.62 -2.53 15.61
N GLN A 164 8.70 -3.12 14.86
CA GLN A 164 8.99 -4.05 13.76
C GLN A 164 9.01 -3.35 12.40
N LEU A 165 8.61 -2.07 12.33
CA LEU A 165 8.57 -1.24 11.13
C LEU A 165 9.86 -0.40 10.97
N LYS A 166 11.02 -1.04 11.04
CA LYS A 166 12.36 -0.40 10.99
C LYS A 166 13.17 -0.88 9.81
#